data_67cb57921dddd45b84f8ec76776f5677
#
_entry.id   67cb57921dddd45b84f8ec76776f5677
#
_cell.length_a   1.000
_cell.length_b   1.000
_cell.length_c   1.000
_cell.angle_alpha   90.00
_cell.angle_beta   90.00
_cell.angle_gamma   90.00
#
_symmetry.space_group_name_H-M   'P 1'
#
loop_
_entity.id
_entity.type
_entity.pdbx_description
1 polymer ?
#
loop_
_entity_poly.entity_id
_entity_poly.type
_entity_poly.pdbx_seq_one_letter_code
_entity_poly.pdbx_strand_id
1 'polypeptide(L)'
;MDRLNATLVPAAGRVLLALIFIVSGFGKLMAPTATIGYIASTGLPLPEAGYALSLVVELGGGLLLLAGLGTRWVALALAAFCVFTAFVFHGFGDMNSQIHAMKNFAMAGGFLFVFAHGAGEWSLDALRTRRAALA
;
A
#
# COMPACT_ATOMS: atom_id res chain seq x y z
N MET A 1 1.01 23.95 -16.54
CA MET A 1 0.52 23.40 -15.26
C MET A 1 -0.22 22.06 -15.44
N ASP A 2 -0.94 21.89 -16.54
CA ASP A 2 -1.82 20.72 -16.73
C ASP A 2 -1.08 19.39 -16.95
N ARG A 3 0.03 19.38 -17.68
CA ARG A 3 0.84 18.16 -17.89
C ARG A 3 1.53 17.67 -16.62
N LEU A 4 2.03 18.56 -15.76
CA LEU A 4 2.63 18.20 -14.48
C LEU A 4 1.60 17.54 -13.55
N ASN A 5 0.40 18.10 -13.51
CA ASN A 5 -0.68 17.55 -12.67
C ASN A 5 -1.21 16.21 -13.19
N ALA A 6 -1.23 16.00 -14.51
CA ALA A 6 -1.72 14.77 -15.12
C ALA A 6 -0.70 13.62 -15.11
N THR A 7 0.60 13.93 -15.08
CA THR A 7 1.67 12.92 -15.27
C THR A 7 2.58 12.78 -14.05
N LEU A 8 3.32 13.84 -13.70
CA LEU A 8 4.37 13.75 -12.68
C LEU A 8 3.82 13.63 -11.27
N VAL A 9 2.83 14.43 -10.91
CA VAL A 9 2.31 14.45 -9.53
C VAL A 9 1.68 13.09 -9.15
N PRO A 10 0.78 12.51 -9.96
CA PRO A 10 0.24 11.18 -9.67
C PRO A 10 1.30 10.09 -9.64
N ALA A 11 2.28 10.12 -10.56
CA ALA A 11 3.37 9.15 -10.58
C ALA A 11 4.25 9.26 -9.33
N ALA A 12 4.67 10.47 -8.95
CA ALA A 12 5.45 10.70 -7.74
C ALA A 12 4.70 10.26 -6.47
N GLY A 13 3.43 10.61 -6.36
CA GLY A 13 2.58 10.17 -5.22
C GLY A 13 2.50 8.65 -5.11
N ARG A 14 2.30 7.95 -6.23
CA ARG A 14 2.29 6.48 -6.25
C ARG A 14 3.63 5.87 -5.85
N VAL A 15 4.74 6.42 -6.36
CA VAL A 15 6.09 5.96 -6.01
C VAL A 15 6.31 6.10 -4.51
N LEU A 16 6.03 7.25 -3.93
CA LEU A 16 6.20 7.50 -2.49
C LEU A 16 5.33 6.55 -1.65
N LEU A 17 4.08 6.35 -2.02
CA LEU A 17 3.19 5.41 -1.33
C LEU A 17 3.63 3.95 -1.50
N ALA A 18 4.12 3.56 -2.68
CA ALA A 18 4.58 2.20 -2.94
C ALA A 18 5.84 1.83 -2.18
N LEU A 19 6.78 2.78 -2.04
CA LEU A 19 8.09 2.53 -1.43
C LEU A 19 7.98 1.99 -0.01
N ILE A 20 7.11 2.56 0.82
CA ILE A 20 6.98 2.11 2.21
C ILE A 20 6.50 0.66 2.30
N PHE A 21 5.59 0.26 1.40
CA PHE A 21 5.08 -1.12 1.35
C PHE A 21 6.12 -2.10 0.84
N ILE A 22 6.85 -1.75 -0.22
CA ILE A 22 7.91 -2.58 -0.77
C ILE A 22 9.02 -2.77 0.27
N VAL A 23 9.47 -1.70 0.92
CA VAL A 23 10.52 -1.77 1.96
C VAL A 23 10.04 -2.56 3.17
N SER A 24 8.80 -2.33 3.64
CA SER A 24 8.20 -3.07 4.76
C SER A 24 8.05 -4.55 4.45
N GLY A 25 7.48 -4.89 3.29
CA GLY A 25 7.30 -6.27 2.86
C GLY A 25 8.63 -7.00 2.65
N PHE A 26 9.64 -6.33 2.08
CA PHE A 26 10.98 -6.90 1.96
C PHE A 26 11.61 -7.16 3.33
N GLY A 27 11.49 -6.22 4.29
CA GLY A 27 11.95 -6.42 5.65
C GLY A 27 11.33 -7.65 6.33
N LYS A 28 10.01 -7.86 6.14
CA LYS A 28 9.31 -9.04 6.64
C LYS A 28 9.79 -10.34 5.97
N LEU A 29 10.05 -10.28 4.67
CA LEU A 29 10.57 -11.43 3.91
C LEU A 29 11.95 -11.87 4.43
N MET A 30 12.79 -10.91 4.86
CA MET A 30 14.11 -11.19 5.41
C MET A 30 14.09 -11.66 6.88
N ALA A 31 12.97 -11.48 7.60
CA ALA A 31 12.84 -11.85 9.01
C ALA A 31 11.51 -12.59 9.30
N PRO A 32 11.28 -13.76 8.67
CA PRO A 32 9.99 -14.45 8.76
C PRO A 32 9.62 -14.85 10.20
N THR A 33 10.55 -15.47 10.91
CA THR A 33 10.30 -15.94 12.30
C THR A 33 9.95 -14.80 13.24
N ALA A 34 10.68 -13.68 13.17
CA ALA A 34 10.42 -12.51 13.99
C ALA A 34 9.07 -11.88 13.65
N THR A 35 8.72 -11.82 12.37
CA THR A 35 7.44 -11.26 11.91
C THR A 35 6.26 -12.12 12.35
N ILE A 36 6.35 -13.44 12.19
CA ILE A 36 5.29 -14.37 12.64
C ILE A 36 5.13 -14.28 14.16
N GLY A 37 6.24 -14.25 14.92
CA GLY A 37 6.20 -14.07 16.36
C GLY A 37 5.54 -12.76 16.78
N TYR A 38 5.81 -11.67 16.09
CA TYR A 38 5.17 -10.38 16.34
C TYR A 38 3.66 -10.42 16.07
N ILE A 39 3.24 -11.04 14.95
CA ILE A 39 1.82 -11.22 14.64
C ILE A 39 1.13 -12.07 15.73
N ALA A 40 1.75 -13.16 16.14
CA ALA A 40 1.22 -14.01 17.22
C ALA A 40 1.02 -13.25 18.53
N SER A 41 1.94 -12.33 18.86
CA SER A 41 1.86 -11.54 20.10
C SER A 41 0.66 -10.57 20.14
N THR A 42 0.06 -10.25 18.98
CA THR A 42 -1.15 -9.42 18.92
C THR A 42 -2.45 -10.18 19.18
N GLY A 43 -2.37 -11.51 19.33
CA GLY A 43 -3.55 -12.35 19.52
C GLY A 43 -4.31 -12.69 18.23
N LEU A 44 -3.78 -12.34 17.07
CA LEU A 44 -4.38 -12.75 15.80
C LEU A 44 -4.28 -14.27 15.62
N PRO A 45 -5.37 -14.93 15.19
CA PRO A 45 -5.33 -16.34 14.86
C PRO A 45 -4.50 -16.55 13.57
N LEU A 46 -3.87 -17.72 13.46
CA LEU A 46 -3.12 -18.14 12.27
C LEU A 46 -2.02 -17.14 11.85
N PRO A 47 -1.01 -16.89 12.71
CA PRO A 47 0.02 -15.87 12.44
C PRO A 47 0.81 -16.11 11.15
N GLU A 48 1.00 -17.36 10.74
CA GLU A 48 1.64 -17.71 9.46
C GLU A 48 0.80 -17.25 8.25
N ALA A 49 -0.53 -17.42 8.32
CA ALA A 49 -1.43 -16.92 7.28
C ALA A 49 -1.43 -15.38 7.26
N GLY A 50 -1.42 -14.73 8.42
CA GLY A 50 -1.26 -13.29 8.55
C GLY A 50 0.05 -12.79 7.94
N TYR A 51 1.15 -13.51 8.17
CA TYR A 51 2.44 -13.24 7.55
C TYR A 51 2.38 -13.34 6.02
N ALA A 52 1.87 -14.45 5.49
CA ALA A 52 1.74 -14.65 4.04
C ALA A 52 0.86 -13.57 3.39
N LEU A 53 -0.28 -13.25 4.02
CA LEU A 53 -1.17 -12.18 3.54
C LEU A 53 -0.46 -10.82 3.55
N SER A 54 0.29 -10.50 4.61
CA SER A 54 1.03 -9.23 4.68
C SER A 54 2.06 -9.10 3.56
N LEU A 55 2.78 -10.18 3.22
CA LEU A 55 3.72 -10.19 2.09
C LEU A 55 3.02 -9.96 0.74
N VAL A 56 1.90 -10.66 0.51
CA VAL A 56 1.11 -10.50 -0.74
C VAL A 56 0.60 -9.06 -0.87
N VAL A 57 0.04 -8.50 0.19
CA VAL A 57 -0.48 -7.13 0.17
C VAL A 57 0.65 -6.11 0.04
N GLU A 58 1.71 -6.22 0.82
CA GLU A 58 2.77 -5.22 0.85
C GLU A 58 3.68 -5.31 -0.37
N LEU A 59 4.23 -6.47 -0.70
CA LEU A 59 5.08 -6.62 -1.89
C LEU A 59 4.25 -6.62 -3.17
N GLY A 60 3.21 -7.44 -3.25
CA GLY A 60 2.35 -7.51 -4.42
C GLY A 60 1.63 -6.19 -4.67
N GLY A 61 0.93 -5.67 -3.67
CA GLY A 61 0.23 -4.39 -3.76
C GLY A 61 1.18 -3.22 -4.02
N GLY A 62 2.32 -3.16 -3.33
CA GLY A 62 3.34 -2.15 -3.53
C GLY A 62 3.91 -2.13 -4.95
N LEU A 63 4.26 -3.30 -5.51
CA LEU A 63 4.78 -3.42 -6.88
C LEU A 63 3.72 -3.09 -7.93
N LEU A 64 2.47 -3.54 -7.75
CA LEU A 64 1.36 -3.20 -8.63
C LEU A 64 1.07 -1.70 -8.61
N LEU A 65 1.10 -1.08 -7.43
CA LEU A 65 0.92 0.36 -7.28
C LEU A 65 2.06 1.13 -7.95
N LEU A 66 3.31 0.69 -7.77
CA LEU A 66 4.49 1.29 -8.41
C LEU A 66 4.36 1.26 -9.94
N ALA A 67 3.98 0.12 -10.49
CA ALA A 67 3.76 -0.06 -11.93
C ALA A 67 2.53 0.68 -12.46
N GLY A 68 1.60 1.04 -11.58
CA GLY A 68 0.32 1.63 -11.95
C GLY A 68 -0.59 0.66 -12.67
N LEU A 69 -0.70 -0.57 -12.15
CA LEU A 69 -1.50 -1.65 -12.70
C LEU A 69 -2.64 -2.04 -11.78
N GLY A 70 -3.88 -1.96 -12.27
CA GLY A 70 -5.07 -2.17 -11.45
C GLY A 70 -5.17 -1.18 -10.29
N THR A 71 -4.63 0.01 -10.49
CA THR A 71 -4.22 0.97 -9.47
C THR A 71 -5.34 1.31 -8.48
N ARG A 72 -6.56 1.49 -8.95
CA ARG A 72 -7.69 1.85 -8.09
C ARG A 72 -7.99 0.75 -7.07
N TRP A 73 -8.09 -0.49 -7.52
CA TRP A 73 -8.40 -1.62 -6.63
C TRP A 73 -7.26 -1.94 -5.68
N VAL A 74 -6.02 -1.85 -6.16
CA VAL A 74 -4.82 -1.99 -5.34
C VAL A 74 -4.78 -0.91 -4.26
N ALA A 75 -5.03 0.35 -4.62
CA ALA A 75 -5.07 1.45 -3.66
C ALA A 75 -6.16 1.26 -2.59
N LEU A 76 -7.35 0.79 -2.98
CA LEU A 76 -8.42 0.50 -2.03
C LEU A 76 -8.04 -0.63 -1.05
N ALA A 77 -7.42 -1.70 -1.55
CA ALA A 77 -6.93 -2.81 -0.72
C ALA A 77 -5.83 -2.34 0.26
N LEU A 78 -4.87 -1.52 -0.21
CA LEU A 78 -3.82 -0.96 0.64
C LEU A 78 -4.39 0.04 1.67
N ALA A 79 -5.41 0.83 1.32
CA ALA A 79 -6.10 1.69 2.28
C ALA A 79 -6.75 0.87 3.40
N ALA A 80 -7.49 -0.19 3.05
CA ALA A 80 -8.11 -1.09 4.02
C ALA A 80 -7.06 -1.78 4.91
N PHE A 81 -5.95 -2.22 4.32
CA PHE A 81 -4.84 -2.82 5.06
C PHE A 81 -4.20 -1.83 6.05
N CYS A 82 -4.00 -0.57 5.66
CA CYS A 82 -3.50 0.48 6.55
C CYS A 82 -4.44 0.69 7.75
N VAL A 83 -5.73 0.80 7.51
CA VAL A 83 -6.71 0.99 8.59
C VAL A 83 -6.72 -0.23 9.53
N PHE A 84 -6.74 -1.44 8.99
CA PHE A 84 -6.69 -2.67 9.76
C PHE A 84 -5.43 -2.73 10.63
N THR A 85 -4.26 -2.50 10.06
CA THR A 85 -2.98 -2.57 10.78
C THR A 85 -2.84 -1.45 11.81
N ALA A 86 -3.42 -0.27 11.59
CA ALA A 86 -3.45 0.80 12.58
C ALA A 86 -4.11 0.34 13.89
N PHE A 87 -5.23 -0.34 13.80
CA PHE A 87 -5.97 -0.82 14.97
C PHE A 87 -5.32 -2.06 15.61
N VAL A 88 -4.85 -3.00 14.81
CA VAL A 88 -4.37 -4.30 15.31
C VAL A 88 -2.96 -4.22 15.88
N PHE A 89 -2.06 -3.50 15.21
CA PHE A 89 -0.63 -3.55 15.53
C PHE A 89 -0.10 -2.31 16.26
N HIS A 90 -0.78 -1.18 16.16
CA HIS A 90 -0.26 0.06 16.71
C HIS A 90 -1.03 0.54 17.93
N GLY A 91 -2.36 0.52 17.89
CA GLY A 91 -3.16 1.00 19.02
C GLY A 91 -2.90 2.48 19.34
N PHE A 92 -3.29 2.91 20.53
CA PHE A 92 -3.20 4.30 20.96
C PHE A 92 -2.61 4.46 22.38
N GLY A 93 -1.88 3.45 22.87
CA GLY A 93 -1.40 3.40 24.24
C GLY A 93 -0.23 4.34 24.54
N ASP A 94 0.76 4.34 23.68
CA ASP A 94 1.96 5.18 23.82
C ASP A 94 2.18 6.08 22.58
N MET A 95 3.02 7.10 22.73
CA MET A 95 3.24 8.10 21.68
C MET A 95 3.77 7.49 20.38
N ASN A 96 4.67 6.51 20.45
CA ASN A 96 5.23 5.87 19.26
C ASN A 96 4.15 5.08 18.50
N SER A 97 3.35 4.31 19.22
CA SER A 97 2.21 3.57 18.66
C SER A 97 1.17 4.51 18.02
N GLN A 98 0.86 5.62 18.70
CA GLN A 98 -0.04 6.65 18.15
C GLN A 98 0.50 7.22 16.83
N ILE A 99 1.80 7.55 16.76
CA ILE A 99 2.43 8.07 15.53
C ILE A 99 2.32 7.03 14.40
N HIS A 100 2.55 5.74 14.69
CA HIS A 100 2.41 4.68 13.70
C HIS A 100 0.98 4.51 13.22
N ALA A 101 0.00 4.55 14.11
CA ALA A 101 -1.42 4.52 13.74
C ALA A 101 -1.79 5.73 12.86
N MET A 102 -1.38 6.94 13.25
CA MET A 102 -1.65 8.16 12.48
C MET A 102 -1.01 8.14 11.09
N LYS A 103 0.21 7.60 10.95
CA LYS A 103 0.84 7.40 9.64
C LYS A 103 0.01 6.45 8.76
N ASN A 104 -0.51 5.37 9.32
CA ASN A 104 -1.37 4.45 8.59
C ASN A 104 -2.66 5.12 8.12
N PHE A 105 -3.31 5.94 8.94
CA PHE A 105 -4.48 6.71 8.53
C PHE A 105 -4.14 7.74 7.45
N ALA A 106 -2.99 8.43 7.55
CA ALA A 106 -2.55 9.36 6.52
C ALA A 106 -2.28 8.66 5.18
N MET A 107 -1.65 7.47 5.21
CA MET A 107 -1.44 6.65 4.01
C MET A 107 -2.77 6.17 3.42
N ALA A 108 -3.71 5.71 4.26
CA ALA A 108 -5.05 5.32 3.81
C ALA A 108 -5.76 6.48 3.10
N GLY A 109 -5.67 7.70 3.64
CA GLY A 109 -6.17 8.91 2.98
C GLY A 109 -5.53 9.13 1.61
N GLY A 110 -4.20 9.01 1.50
CA GLY A 110 -3.49 9.08 0.23
C GLY A 110 -3.96 8.02 -0.78
N PHE A 111 -4.16 6.77 -0.33
CA PHE A 111 -4.69 5.70 -1.19
C PHE A 111 -6.12 5.95 -1.66
N LEU A 112 -6.97 6.55 -0.83
CA LEU A 112 -8.33 6.95 -1.26
C LEU A 112 -8.29 8.00 -2.36
N PHE A 113 -7.34 8.95 -2.32
CA PHE A 113 -7.12 9.88 -3.42
C PHE A 113 -6.66 9.14 -4.69
N VAL A 114 -5.74 8.17 -4.57
CA VAL A 114 -5.33 7.33 -5.71
C VAL A 114 -6.50 6.52 -6.26
N PHE A 115 -7.35 5.95 -5.40
CA PHE A 115 -8.55 5.25 -5.80
C PHE A 115 -9.50 6.16 -6.61
N ALA A 116 -9.74 7.37 -6.14
CA ALA A 116 -10.65 8.33 -6.78
C ALA A 116 -10.13 8.81 -8.14
N HIS A 117 -8.83 9.16 -8.23
CA HIS A 117 -8.24 9.81 -9.40
C HIS A 117 -7.54 8.84 -10.36
N GLY A 118 -7.18 7.63 -9.91
CA GLY A 118 -6.49 6.63 -10.71
C GLY A 118 -4.98 6.81 -10.75
N ALA A 119 -4.35 6.11 -11.71
CA ALA A 119 -2.90 5.94 -11.77
C ALA A 119 -2.13 7.14 -12.37
N GLY A 120 -2.81 8.03 -13.09
CA GLY A 120 -2.16 9.05 -13.91
C GLY A 120 -1.64 8.50 -15.25
N GLU A 121 -1.16 9.38 -16.09
CA GLU A 121 -0.76 9.01 -17.46
C GLU A 121 0.48 8.11 -17.54
N TRP A 122 1.40 8.21 -16.58
CA TRP A 122 2.59 7.37 -16.49
C TRP A 122 2.29 6.10 -15.69
N SER A 123 1.50 5.20 -16.30
CA SER A 123 1.06 3.96 -15.67
C SER A 123 0.75 2.88 -16.70
N LEU A 124 0.79 1.63 -16.27
CA LEU A 124 0.36 0.51 -17.12
C LEU A 124 -1.15 0.55 -17.40
N ASP A 125 -1.96 1.07 -16.49
CA ASP A 125 -3.39 1.27 -16.70
C ASP A 125 -3.65 2.23 -17.87
N ALA A 126 -2.93 3.35 -17.92
CA ALA A 126 -3.03 4.32 -19.02
C ALA A 126 -2.57 3.73 -20.37
N LEU A 127 -1.49 2.93 -20.37
CA LEU A 127 -1.01 2.24 -21.59
C LEU A 127 -2.06 1.24 -22.12
N ARG A 128 -2.71 0.49 -21.23
CA ARG A 128 -3.78 -0.47 -21.60
C ARG A 128 -4.97 0.26 -22.22
N THR A 129 -5.41 1.35 -21.61
CA THR A 129 -6.53 2.15 -22.13
C THR A 129 -6.22 2.73 -23.50
N ARG A 130 -4.99 3.27 -23.71
CA ARG A 130 -4.58 3.80 -25.01
C ARG A 130 -4.54 2.73 -26.10
N ARG A 131 -4.04 1.52 -25.77
CA ARG A 131 -4.00 0.41 -26.74
C ARG A 131 -5.41 -0.07 -27.11
N ALA A 132 -6.32 -0.16 -26.14
CA ALA A 132 -7.69 -0.54 -26.40
C ALA A 132 -8.46 0.48 -27.26
N ALA A 133 -8.09 1.75 -27.22
CA ALA A 133 -8.69 2.80 -28.06
C ALA A 133 -8.17 2.81 -29.50
N LEU A 134 -7.10 2.08 -29.79
CA LEU A 134 -6.49 1.98 -31.14
C LEU A 134 -6.82 0.67 -31.86
N ALA A 135 -7.45 -0.28 -31.17
CA ALA A 135 -7.88 -1.58 -31.70
C ALA A 135 -9.34 -1.58 -32.11
#